data_db1cb6943d86543a8a872b932db64912
#
_entry.id   db1cb6943d86543a8a872b932db64912
#
_cell.length_a   1.000
_cell.length_b   1.000
_cell.length_c   1.000
_cell.angle_alpha   90.00
_cell.angle_beta   90.00
_cell.angle_gamma   90.00
#
_symmetry.space_group_name_H-M   'P 1'
#
loop_
_entity.id
_entity.type
_entity.pdbx_description
1 polymer ?
#
loop_
_entity_poly.entity_id
_entity_poly.type
_entity_poly.pdbx_seq_one_letter_code
_entity_poly.pdbx_strand_id
1 'polypeptide(L)'
;SKAYGSDEAWQWESSGVDGYEMTPAQKDTAGTQIILHIKPDTETDHYDNFLDEYGIVAIVKKYSDYVRYPIQMERQHERQKPEPDPKPEDYKPEWETYTELETLNSMVPIWKKQKSEVTDEEYANFYKEKFGDYTDPARVIVSRTEGTANYNALLFVPSHRPYDFYTKDYEKGLALYASGVLVMEKCADLLPDYFSFVKGIVDSQDLSLNISREMLQKDNQLKLIHNALEKKIKNELHAMLANDREKYEEFWKEFGRQIKFGAYSDYGMHAELLRDLLLFWSAKEQKMVTLQEYVDKMPSEQKYIYFAAGDSTDLSLIHI
;
A
#
# COMPACT_ATOMS: atom_id res chain seq x y z
N SER A 1 -27.48 16.82 14.06
CA SER A 1 -27.72 15.42 13.64
C SER A 1 -29.15 14.99 13.93
N LYS A 2 -29.76 14.20 13.03
CA LYS A 2 -31.04 13.53 13.22
C LYS A 2 -30.94 12.07 12.77
N ALA A 3 -31.27 11.14 13.65
CA ALA A 3 -31.25 9.72 13.30
C ALA A 3 -32.40 9.36 12.36
N TYR A 4 -32.21 8.37 11.50
CA TYR A 4 -33.27 7.86 10.62
C TYR A 4 -34.41 7.26 11.47
N GLY A 5 -35.65 7.70 11.19
CA GLY A 5 -36.84 7.27 11.93
C GLY A 5 -37.02 7.96 13.30
N SER A 6 -36.20 8.94 13.66
CA SER A 6 -36.37 9.76 14.87
C SER A 6 -37.02 11.09 14.54
N ASP A 7 -37.86 11.58 15.47
CA ASP A 7 -38.41 12.94 15.41
C ASP A 7 -37.46 13.97 16.09
N GLU A 8 -36.53 13.49 16.91
CA GLU A 8 -35.60 14.33 17.64
C GLU A 8 -34.33 14.60 16.83
N ALA A 9 -33.86 15.85 16.89
CA ALA A 9 -32.58 16.29 16.36
C ALA A 9 -31.76 16.99 17.43
N TRP A 10 -30.44 16.85 17.35
CA TRP A 10 -29.50 17.39 18.32
C TRP A 10 -28.39 18.16 17.62
N GLN A 11 -27.99 19.29 18.20
CA GLN A 11 -26.80 20.04 17.87
C GLN A 11 -25.71 19.74 18.89
N TRP A 12 -24.53 19.43 18.40
CA TRP A 12 -23.30 19.28 19.16
C TRP A 12 -22.35 20.41 18.77
N GLU A 13 -21.74 21.08 19.72
CA GLU A 13 -20.82 22.18 19.50
C GLU A 13 -19.62 22.04 20.43
N SER A 14 -18.41 22.28 19.93
CA SER A 14 -17.16 22.21 20.68
C SER A 14 -16.11 23.14 20.10
N SER A 15 -15.34 23.80 20.95
CA SER A 15 -14.12 24.51 20.56
C SER A 15 -12.92 23.57 20.34
N GLY A 16 -13.06 22.27 20.66
CA GLY A 16 -12.00 21.28 20.56
C GLY A 16 -11.10 21.16 21.80
N VAL A 17 -11.21 22.04 22.79
CA VAL A 17 -10.32 22.09 23.96
C VAL A 17 -11.05 21.73 25.26
N ASP A 18 -12.21 22.30 25.51
CA ASP A 18 -12.86 22.29 26.84
C ASP A 18 -14.14 21.43 26.89
N GLY A 19 -14.25 20.41 26.10
CA GLY A 19 -15.45 19.56 26.04
C GLY A 19 -16.41 19.95 24.94
N TYR A 20 -17.70 19.66 25.12
CA TYR A 20 -18.74 19.95 24.15
C TYR A 20 -20.07 20.30 24.81
N GLU A 21 -20.92 20.98 24.08
CA GLU A 21 -22.29 21.28 24.45
C GLU A 21 -23.27 20.54 23.53
N MET A 22 -24.37 20.04 24.11
CA MET A 22 -25.45 19.42 23.34
C MET A 22 -26.76 20.13 23.63
N THR A 23 -27.41 20.57 22.56
CA THR A 23 -28.73 21.22 22.62
C THR A 23 -29.73 20.57 21.64
N PRO A 24 -31.04 20.57 21.99
CA PRO A 24 -32.06 20.16 21.03
C PRO A 24 -32.04 21.09 19.81
N ALA A 25 -32.25 20.52 18.62
CA ALA A 25 -32.24 21.24 17.36
C ALA A 25 -33.45 20.85 16.49
N GLN A 26 -33.69 21.59 15.42
CA GLN A 26 -34.67 21.27 14.41
C GLN A 26 -33.95 20.87 13.12
N LYS A 27 -34.32 19.72 12.56
CA LYS A 27 -33.80 19.22 11.29
C LYS A 27 -34.89 18.39 10.60
N ASP A 28 -35.22 18.76 9.38
CA ASP A 28 -36.32 18.12 8.64
C ASP A 28 -35.94 16.73 8.18
N THR A 29 -34.71 16.56 7.68
CA THR A 29 -34.21 15.31 7.13
C THR A 29 -33.28 14.58 8.07
N ALA A 30 -33.30 13.23 8.06
CA ALA A 30 -32.29 12.43 8.75
C ALA A 30 -30.89 12.68 8.20
N GLY A 31 -29.88 12.49 9.05
CA GLY A 31 -28.49 12.67 8.71
C GLY A 31 -27.75 13.66 9.61
N THR A 32 -26.49 13.88 9.34
CA THR A 32 -25.62 14.77 10.09
C THR A 32 -25.10 15.89 9.20
N GLN A 33 -25.13 17.13 9.70
CA GLN A 33 -24.46 18.26 9.10
C GLN A 33 -23.29 18.62 10.02
N ILE A 34 -22.10 18.76 9.44
CA ILE A 34 -20.87 19.12 10.17
C ILE A 34 -20.39 20.46 9.62
N ILE A 35 -20.20 21.43 10.50
CA ILE A 35 -19.67 22.75 10.18
C ILE A 35 -18.35 22.89 10.92
N LEU A 36 -17.26 23.10 10.18
CA LEU A 36 -15.93 23.31 10.74
C LEU A 36 -15.50 24.76 10.51
N HIS A 37 -15.14 25.44 11.58
CA HIS A 37 -14.51 26.75 11.51
C HIS A 37 -13.00 26.56 11.40
N ILE A 38 -12.47 26.80 10.21
CA ILE A 38 -11.05 26.62 9.91
C ILE A 38 -10.23 27.73 10.54
N LYS A 39 -9.08 27.40 11.11
CA LYS A 39 -8.14 28.38 11.66
C LYS A 39 -7.56 29.25 10.55
N PRO A 40 -7.17 30.50 10.85
CA PRO A 40 -6.45 31.32 9.91
C PRO A 40 -5.06 30.74 9.62
N ASP A 41 -4.54 31.00 8.43
CA ASP A 41 -3.20 30.62 8.03
C ASP A 41 -2.13 31.17 8.99
N THR A 42 -1.04 30.41 9.10
CA THR A 42 0.17 30.80 9.81
C THR A 42 1.35 30.87 8.82
N GLU A 43 2.54 31.20 9.29
CA GLU A 43 3.75 31.18 8.44
C GLU A 43 4.12 29.76 7.96
N THR A 44 3.68 28.73 8.69
CA THR A 44 4.03 27.31 8.43
C THR A 44 2.85 26.47 7.97
N ASP A 45 1.62 26.84 8.33
CA ASP A 45 0.42 26.05 8.10
C ASP A 45 -0.55 26.83 7.21
N HIS A 46 -0.95 26.23 6.10
CA HIS A 46 -1.89 26.75 5.13
C HIS A 46 -3.24 26.07 5.27
N TYR A 47 -4.05 26.54 6.21
CA TYR A 47 -5.38 25.98 6.48
C TYR A 47 -6.42 26.32 5.41
N ASP A 48 -6.18 27.38 4.62
CA ASP A 48 -7.02 27.78 3.47
C ASP A 48 -7.10 26.68 2.40
N ASN A 49 -6.10 25.81 2.30
CA ASN A 49 -6.15 24.63 1.44
C ASN A 49 -7.37 23.72 1.71
N PHE A 50 -7.93 23.76 2.92
CA PHE A 50 -9.15 23.03 3.26
C PHE A 50 -10.43 23.72 2.79
N LEU A 51 -10.33 24.92 2.24
CA LEU A 51 -11.42 25.70 1.65
C LEU A 51 -11.34 25.70 0.11
N ASP A 52 -10.22 25.30 -0.43
CA ASP A 52 -10.00 25.20 -1.87
C ASP A 52 -10.58 23.92 -2.44
N GLU A 53 -11.24 24.03 -3.59
CA GLU A 53 -11.87 22.89 -4.28
C GLU A 53 -10.85 21.80 -4.62
N TYR A 54 -9.70 22.17 -5.18
CA TYR A 54 -8.64 21.24 -5.56
C TYR A 54 -8.00 20.58 -4.33
N GLY A 55 -7.82 21.36 -3.25
CA GLY A 55 -7.33 20.87 -1.98
C GLY A 55 -8.25 19.79 -1.39
N ILE A 56 -9.57 20.03 -1.39
CA ILE A 56 -10.56 19.05 -0.92
C ILE A 56 -10.53 17.78 -1.77
N VAL A 57 -10.50 17.92 -3.10
CA VAL A 57 -10.39 16.76 -4.02
C VAL A 57 -9.14 15.94 -3.71
N ALA A 58 -7.99 16.59 -3.54
CA ALA A 58 -6.73 15.92 -3.21
C ALA A 58 -6.80 15.16 -1.88
N ILE A 59 -7.41 15.76 -0.85
CA ILE A 59 -7.61 15.13 0.45
C ILE A 59 -8.53 13.90 0.34
N VAL A 60 -9.66 14.02 -0.37
CA VAL A 60 -10.57 12.90 -0.60
C VAL A 60 -9.86 11.76 -1.34
N LYS A 61 -9.15 12.08 -2.41
CA LYS A 61 -8.38 11.09 -3.18
C LYS A 61 -7.30 10.42 -2.35
N LYS A 62 -6.61 11.17 -1.51
CA LYS A 62 -5.54 10.64 -0.67
C LYS A 62 -6.04 9.73 0.44
N TYR A 63 -7.04 10.16 1.20
CA TYR A 63 -7.44 9.52 2.45
C TYR A 63 -8.72 8.70 2.36
N SER A 64 -9.65 9.07 1.50
CA SER A 64 -11.03 8.57 1.48
C SER A 64 -11.48 8.04 0.12
N ASP A 65 -10.56 7.86 -0.84
CA ASP A 65 -10.89 7.42 -2.20
C ASP A 65 -11.67 6.09 -2.22
N TYR A 66 -11.43 5.23 -1.24
CA TYR A 66 -12.01 3.90 -1.17
C TYR A 66 -13.10 3.72 -0.10
N VAL A 67 -13.60 4.82 0.42
CA VAL A 67 -14.81 4.80 1.26
C VAL A 67 -15.98 4.33 0.40
N ARG A 68 -16.74 3.33 0.89
CA ARG A 68 -17.81 2.66 0.13
C ARG A 68 -19.01 3.54 -0.24
N TYR A 69 -19.10 4.72 0.34
CA TYR A 69 -20.16 5.69 0.07
C TYR A 69 -19.65 6.79 -0.84
N PRO A 70 -20.48 7.32 -1.76
CA PRO A 70 -20.06 8.43 -2.61
C PRO A 70 -19.81 9.68 -1.77
N ILE A 71 -18.63 10.27 -1.96
CA ILE A 71 -18.29 11.59 -1.44
C ILE A 71 -18.52 12.55 -2.59
N GLN A 72 -19.50 13.41 -2.45
CA GLN A 72 -19.96 14.28 -3.53
C GLN A 72 -19.67 15.74 -3.19
N MET A 73 -19.31 16.52 -4.20
CA MET A 73 -19.06 17.95 -4.10
C MET A 73 -19.60 18.65 -5.36
N GLU A 74 -20.21 19.79 -5.17
CA GLU A 74 -20.56 20.71 -6.27
C GLU A 74 -19.26 21.37 -6.77
N ARG A 75 -18.95 21.16 -8.07
CA ARG A 75 -17.75 21.71 -8.69
C ARG A 75 -18.11 22.64 -9.83
N GLN A 76 -17.32 23.69 -10.00
CA GLN A 76 -17.47 24.63 -11.09
C GLN A 76 -16.66 24.18 -12.30
N HIS A 77 -17.32 24.09 -13.43
CA HIS A 77 -16.73 23.74 -14.72
C HIS A 77 -16.99 24.85 -15.73
N GLU A 78 -16.09 24.96 -16.69
CA GLU A 78 -16.28 25.84 -17.83
C GLU A 78 -16.53 25.01 -19.08
N ARG A 79 -17.54 25.38 -19.86
CA ARG A 79 -17.77 24.81 -21.18
C ARG A 79 -17.94 25.91 -22.22
N GLN A 80 -17.48 25.63 -23.42
CA GLN A 80 -17.73 26.51 -24.54
C GLN A 80 -19.22 26.49 -24.89
N LYS A 81 -19.83 27.68 -25.02
CA LYS A 81 -21.19 27.79 -25.51
C LYS A 81 -21.28 27.25 -26.94
N PRO A 82 -22.44 26.69 -27.33
CA PRO A 82 -22.65 26.25 -28.70
C PRO A 82 -22.33 27.37 -29.71
N GLU A 83 -21.58 27.03 -30.73
CA GLU A 83 -21.27 27.99 -31.77
C GLU A 83 -22.58 28.39 -32.51
N PRO A 84 -22.77 29.69 -32.83
CA PRO A 84 -23.89 30.13 -33.62
C PRO A 84 -23.80 29.59 -35.04
N ASP A 85 -24.95 29.23 -35.62
CA ASP A 85 -25.04 28.84 -37.04
C ASP A 85 -25.99 29.79 -37.74
N PRO A 86 -25.50 30.57 -38.74
CA PRO A 86 -24.12 30.61 -39.30
C PRO A 86 -23.10 31.28 -38.36
N LYS A 87 -21.85 30.79 -38.42
CA LYS A 87 -20.74 31.32 -37.62
C LYS A 87 -20.23 32.66 -38.21
N PRO A 88 -20.25 33.77 -37.44
CA PRO A 88 -19.68 35.04 -37.88
C PRO A 88 -18.16 34.94 -38.12
N GLU A 89 -17.62 35.74 -39.09
CA GLU A 89 -16.18 35.76 -39.40
C GLU A 89 -15.31 36.15 -38.18
N ASP A 90 -15.81 37.01 -37.31
CA ASP A 90 -15.13 37.49 -36.11
C ASP A 90 -15.55 36.74 -34.80
N TYR A 91 -16.14 35.54 -34.92
CA TYR A 91 -16.60 34.79 -33.76
C TYR A 91 -15.47 34.44 -32.81
N LYS A 92 -15.63 34.83 -31.56
CA LYS A 92 -14.76 34.39 -30.45
C LYS A 92 -15.55 33.38 -29.58
N PRO A 93 -14.92 32.25 -29.22
CA PRO A 93 -15.57 31.31 -28.33
C PRO A 93 -16.00 31.96 -27.01
N GLU A 94 -17.26 31.85 -26.68
CA GLU A 94 -17.79 32.25 -25.39
C GLU A 94 -17.80 31.04 -24.48
N TRP A 95 -17.41 31.27 -23.22
CA TRP A 95 -17.40 30.25 -22.17
C TRP A 95 -18.51 30.55 -21.18
N GLU A 96 -19.15 29.50 -20.66
CA GLU A 96 -20.08 29.59 -19.55
C GLU A 96 -19.64 28.69 -18.43
N THR A 97 -19.75 29.19 -17.20
CA THR A 97 -19.50 28.42 -15.98
C THR A 97 -20.79 27.71 -15.60
N TYR A 98 -20.69 26.41 -15.31
CA TYR A 98 -21.81 25.63 -14.76
C TYR A 98 -21.34 24.85 -13.54
N THR A 99 -22.29 24.51 -12.67
CA THR A 99 -22.01 23.71 -11.46
C THR A 99 -22.55 22.30 -11.67
N GLU A 100 -21.71 21.32 -11.36
CA GLU A 100 -22.08 19.91 -11.44
C GLU A 100 -21.75 19.20 -10.12
N LEU A 101 -22.63 18.29 -9.70
CA LEU A 101 -22.42 17.46 -8.52
C LEU A 101 -21.58 16.24 -8.91
N GLU A 102 -20.31 16.24 -8.55
CA GLU A 102 -19.37 15.15 -8.86
C GLU A 102 -19.16 14.21 -7.69
N THR A 103 -18.99 12.93 -7.98
CA THR A 103 -18.49 11.94 -7.01
C THR A 103 -16.99 11.91 -7.06
N LEU A 104 -16.34 12.33 -5.98
CA LEU A 104 -14.90 12.51 -5.89
C LEU A 104 -14.12 11.21 -5.70
N ASN A 105 -14.70 10.23 -5.00
CA ASN A 105 -14.04 8.99 -4.62
C ASN A 105 -14.38 7.81 -5.53
N SER A 106 -13.48 6.85 -5.61
CA SER A 106 -13.60 5.66 -6.46
C SER A 106 -14.47 4.56 -5.86
N MET A 107 -14.72 4.57 -4.56
CA MET A 107 -15.55 3.64 -3.76
C MET A 107 -15.13 2.17 -3.79
N VAL A 108 -14.72 1.62 -4.93
CA VAL A 108 -14.42 0.18 -5.09
C VAL A 108 -12.91 -0.02 -5.28
N PRO A 109 -12.17 -0.36 -4.22
CA PRO A 109 -10.75 -0.59 -4.33
C PRO A 109 -10.45 -1.92 -5.05
N ILE A 110 -9.39 -1.90 -5.86
CA ILE A 110 -8.94 -3.07 -6.63
C ILE A 110 -8.65 -4.29 -5.73
N TRP A 111 -8.16 -4.08 -4.50
CA TRP A 111 -7.87 -5.17 -3.54
C TRP A 111 -9.10 -5.80 -2.90
N LYS A 112 -10.30 -5.22 -3.09
CA LYS A 112 -11.60 -5.81 -2.68
C LYS A 112 -12.29 -6.55 -3.80
N LYS A 113 -11.88 -6.37 -5.07
CA LYS A 113 -12.40 -7.13 -6.21
C LYS A 113 -11.92 -8.58 -6.15
N GLN A 114 -12.68 -9.51 -6.69
CA GLN A 114 -12.20 -10.90 -6.81
C GLN A 114 -11.03 -10.97 -7.79
N LYS A 115 -10.11 -11.91 -7.57
CA LYS A 115 -8.94 -12.06 -8.44
C LYS A 115 -9.32 -12.34 -9.91
N SER A 116 -10.46 -12.97 -10.14
CA SER A 116 -11.01 -13.22 -11.48
C SER A 116 -11.58 -11.98 -12.18
N GLU A 117 -11.82 -10.91 -11.43
CA GLU A 117 -12.38 -9.64 -11.93
C GLU A 117 -11.31 -8.59 -12.26
N VAL A 118 -10.04 -8.91 -12.01
CA VAL A 118 -8.92 -7.99 -12.20
C VAL A 118 -7.86 -8.67 -13.04
N THR A 119 -7.44 -8.02 -14.10
CA THR A 119 -6.37 -8.51 -14.98
C THR A 119 -4.99 -8.20 -14.41
N ASP A 120 -3.97 -8.92 -14.87
CA ASP A 120 -2.58 -8.65 -14.48
C ASP A 120 -2.13 -7.26 -14.91
N GLU A 121 -2.66 -6.74 -16.03
CA GLU A 121 -2.40 -5.40 -16.52
C GLU A 121 -3.00 -4.32 -15.60
N GLU A 122 -4.22 -4.52 -15.09
CA GLU A 122 -4.84 -3.61 -14.13
C GLU A 122 -4.04 -3.56 -12.81
N TYR A 123 -3.54 -4.71 -12.33
CA TYR A 123 -2.65 -4.74 -11.16
C TYR A 123 -1.32 -4.02 -11.43
N ALA A 124 -0.72 -4.21 -12.60
CA ALA A 124 0.53 -3.56 -12.97
C ALA A 124 0.35 -2.03 -13.10
N ASN A 125 -0.73 -1.57 -13.72
CA ASN A 125 -1.03 -0.15 -13.84
C ASN A 125 -1.29 0.49 -12.47
N PHE A 126 -2.07 -0.18 -11.62
CA PHE A 126 -2.28 0.27 -10.24
C PHE A 126 -0.96 0.39 -9.47
N TYR A 127 -0.06 -0.59 -9.61
CA TYR A 127 1.26 -0.56 -8.97
C TYR A 127 2.08 0.65 -9.44
N LYS A 128 2.15 0.87 -10.76
CA LYS A 128 2.92 1.98 -11.34
C LYS A 128 2.39 3.34 -10.89
N GLU A 129 1.10 3.53 -10.93
CA GLU A 129 0.46 4.78 -10.51
C GLU A 129 0.59 5.03 -9.01
N LYS A 130 0.30 4.01 -8.20
CA LYS A 130 0.27 4.16 -6.73
C LYS A 130 1.64 4.35 -6.12
N PHE A 131 2.66 3.67 -6.66
CA PHE A 131 4.01 3.66 -6.08
C PHE A 131 5.05 4.44 -6.89
N GLY A 132 4.63 5.10 -7.98
CA GLY A 132 5.52 5.90 -8.83
C GLY A 132 6.60 5.07 -9.51
N ASP A 133 6.31 3.81 -9.82
CA ASP A 133 7.22 2.91 -10.52
C ASP A 133 6.88 2.89 -12.01
N TYR A 134 7.90 2.75 -12.86
CA TYR A 134 7.72 2.72 -14.32
C TYR A 134 7.73 1.32 -14.90
N THR A 135 8.06 0.31 -14.08
CA THR A 135 8.17 -1.09 -14.50
C THR A 135 7.05 -1.92 -13.87
N ASP A 136 6.76 -3.05 -14.50
CA ASP A 136 5.82 -4.00 -13.93
C ASP A 136 6.43 -4.70 -12.70
N PRO A 137 5.61 -5.03 -11.71
CA PRO A 137 6.09 -5.78 -10.54
C PRO A 137 6.52 -7.20 -10.93
N ALA A 138 7.56 -7.70 -10.30
CA ALA A 138 7.99 -9.09 -10.48
C ALA A 138 6.91 -10.08 -10.00
N ARG A 139 6.18 -9.73 -8.94
CA ARG A 139 5.08 -10.58 -8.44
C ARG A 139 3.97 -9.74 -7.85
N VAL A 140 2.73 -10.12 -8.11
CA VAL A 140 1.52 -9.60 -7.48
C VAL A 140 0.99 -10.65 -6.51
N ILE A 141 0.71 -10.23 -5.27
CA ILE A 141 0.25 -11.09 -4.19
C ILE A 141 -1.08 -10.56 -3.68
N VAL A 142 -2.13 -11.32 -3.86
CA VAL A 142 -3.47 -11.01 -3.31
C VAL A 142 -3.70 -11.93 -2.12
N SER A 143 -4.09 -11.35 -0.99
CA SER A 143 -4.44 -12.11 0.22
C SER A 143 -5.73 -11.56 0.80
N ARG A 144 -6.65 -12.46 1.10
CA ARG A 144 -7.90 -12.18 1.80
C ARG A 144 -8.04 -13.16 2.93
N THR A 145 -8.32 -12.64 4.08
CA THR A 145 -8.47 -13.46 5.28
C THR A 145 -9.70 -12.99 6.04
N GLU A 146 -10.54 -13.96 6.38
CA GLU A 146 -11.70 -13.81 7.24
C GLU A 146 -11.52 -14.76 8.44
N GLY A 147 -11.77 -14.27 9.65
CA GLY A 147 -11.62 -15.08 10.85
C GLY A 147 -11.00 -14.31 12.02
N THR A 148 -9.85 -14.76 12.52
CA THR A 148 -9.19 -14.13 13.68
C THR A 148 -8.70 -12.69 13.38
N ALA A 149 -8.35 -12.42 12.13
CA ALA A 149 -8.09 -11.08 11.61
C ALA A 149 -8.74 -10.96 10.23
N ASN A 150 -9.59 -9.95 10.05
CA ASN A 150 -10.25 -9.70 8.77
C ASN A 150 -9.50 -8.61 8.01
N TYR A 151 -8.87 -8.98 6.92
CA TYR A 151 -8.17 -8.02 6.07
C TYR A 151 -8.12 -8.45 4.61
N ASN A 152 -7.97 -7.46 3.74
CA ASN A 152 -7.60 -7.62 2.35
C ASN A 152 -6.22 -7.00 2.15
N ALA A 153 -5.32 -7.72 1.47
CA ALA A 153 -4.01 -7.21 1.13
C ALA A 153 -3.73 -7.40 -0.36
N LEU A 154 -3.16 -6.36 -0.96
CA LEU A 154 -2.61 -6.37 -2.31
C LEU A 154 -1.15 -5.94 -2.21
N LEU A 155 -0.24 -6.90 -2.43
CA LEU A 155 1.18 -6.68 -2.26
C LEU A 155 1.90 -6.89 -3.61
N PHE A 156 2.99 -6.18 -3.76
CA PHE A 156 3.82 -6.20 -4.96
C PHE A 156 5.28 -6.43 -4.59
N VAL A 157 5.92 -7.35 -5.27
CA VAL A 157 7.37 -7.48 -5.26
C VAL A 157 7.89 -6.68 -6.47
N PRO A 158 8.67 -5.61 -6.27
CA PRO A 158 9.24 -4.85 -7.37
C PRO A 158 10.15 -5.70 -8.25
N SER A 159 10.27 -5.36 -9.53
CA SER A 159 11.23 -6.02 -10.44
C SER A 159 12.66 -5.54 -10.23
N HIS A 160 12.84 -4.35 -9.69
CA HIS A 160 14.13 -3.76 -9.37
C HIS A 160 14.08 -3.02 -8.04
N ARG A 161 15.23 -2.88 -7.44
CA ARG A 161 15.43 -2.21 -6.16
C ARG A 161 15.37 -0.68 -6.34
N PRO A 162 14.64 0.06 -5.48
CA PRO A 162 14.72 1.51 -5.44
C PRO A 162 16.16 1.99 -5.22
N TYR A 163 16.51 3.14 -5.79
CA TYR A 163 17.85 3.71 -5.68
C TYR A 163 18.28 3.94 -4.22
N ASP A 164 17.37 4.34 -3.38
CA ASP A 164 17.55 4.67 -1.97
C ASP A 164 17.41 3.46 -1.03
N PHE A 165 17.16 2.25 -1.54
CA PHE A 165 16.77 1.06 -0.75
C PHE A 165 17.72 0.74 0.41
N TYR A 166 19.02 0.98 0.26
CA TYR A 166 20.04 0.74 1.30
C TYR A 166 20.50 2.04 1.98
N THR A 167 19.80 3.13 1.81
CA THR A 167 20.06 4.40 2.48
C THR A 167 19.25 4.54 3.75
N LYS A 168 19.60 5.52 4.60
CA LYS A 168 18.82 5.83 5.81
C LYS A 168 17.48 6.50 5.50
N ASP A 169 17.34 7.05 4.30
CA ASP A 169 16.15 7.78 3.87
C ASP A 169 15.07 6.84 3.34
N TYR A 170 15.40 5.55 3.11
CA TYR A 170 14.43 4.56 2.68
C TYR A 170 13.44 4.23 3.79
N GLU A 171 12.19 4.53 3.55
CA GLU A 171 11.09 4.20 4.44
C GLU A 171 10.35 2.96 3.98
N LYS A 172 10.50 1.87 4.72
CA LYS A 172 9.73 0.64 4.52
C LYS A 172 8.29 0.80 5.01
N GLY A 173 7.41 -0.04 4.53
CA GLY A 173 6.06 -0.20 5.06
C GLY A 173 4.99 -0.29 3.99
N LEU A 174 3.86 -0.82 4.41
CA LEU A 174 2.66 -0.95 3.59
C LEU A 174 1.68 0.16 3.92
N ALA A 175 0.90 0.60 2.94
CA ALA A 175 -0.20 1.50 3.18
C ALA A 175 -1.30 0.78 3.96
N LEU A 176 -1.63 1.29 5.14
CA LEU A 176 -2.63 0.72 6.04
C LEU A 176 -3.94 1.50 5.93
N TYR A 177 -4.98 0.78 5.59
CA TYR A 177 -6.35 1.27 5.53
C TYR A 177 -7.22 0.62 6.60
N ALA A 178 -8.14 1.37 7.14
CA ALA A 178 -9.22 0.88 7.99
C ALA A 178 -10.55 1.17 7.29
N SER A 179 -11.25 0.12 6.87
CA SER A 179 -12.54 0.23 6.16
C SER A 179 -12.50 1.15 4.92
N GLY A 180 -11.37 1.19 4.20
CA GLY A 180 -11.19 2.00 3.01
C GLY A 180 -10.68 3.43 3.26
N VAL A 181 -10.45 3.81 4.52
CA VAL A 181 -9.82 5.09 4.91
C VAL A 181 -8.34 4.86 5.16
N LEU A 182 -7.49 5.69 4.56
CA LEU A 182 -6.04 5.63 4.79
C LEU A 182 -5.71 6.08 6.21
N VAL A 183 -5.14 5.17 7.00
CA VAL A 183 -4.66 5.44 8.37
C VAL A 183 -3.18 5.80 8.35
N MET A 184 -2.38 5.09 7.56
CA MET A 184 -0.93 5.27 7.51
C MET A 184 -0.40 4.94 6.11
N GLU A 185 0.39 5.83 5.51
CA GLU A 185 0.98 5.61 4.18
C GLU A 185 2.05 4.52 4.18
N LYS A 186 2.82 4.42 5.26
CA LYS A 186 3.91 3.46 5.43
C LYS A 186 3.89 2.88 6.85
N CYS A 187 3.13 1.81 7.05
CA CYS A 187 3.11 1.06 8.30
C CYS A 187 4.26 0.04 8.29
N ALA A 188 5.35 0.39 8.96
CA ALA A 188 6.56 -0.42 9.02
C ALA A 188 6.37 -1.73 9.80
N ASP A 189 5.41 -1.77 10.73
CA ASP A 189 5.15 -2.90 11.61
C ASP A 189 4.44 -4.07 10.91
N LEU A 190 3.96 -3.86 9.67
CA LEU A 190 3.32 -4.90 8.86
C LEU A 190 4.31 -5.85 8.17
N LEU A 191 5.59 -5.48 8.09
CA LEU A 191 6.61 -6.25 7.39
C LEU A 191 7.89 -6.39 8.22
N PRO A 192 8.49 -7.59 8.26
CA PRO A 192 9.84 -7.75 8.77
C PRO A 192 10.85 -7.05 7.85
N ASP A 193 12.02 -6.71 8.38
CA ASP A 193 13.04 -5.96 7.65
C ASP A 193 13.51 -6.67 6.37
N TYR A 194 13.57 -7.99 6.38
CA TYR A 194 13.99 -8.77 5.21
C TYR A 194 12.97 -8.80 4.07
N PHE A 195 11.73 -8.34 4.30
CA PHE A 195 10.72 -8.12 3.27
C PHE A 195 10.41 -6.63 3.06
N SER A 196 11.29 -5.73 3.50
CA SER A 196 11.12 -4.28 3.38
C SER A 196 10.99 -3.77 1.95
N PHE A 197 11.39 -4.54 0.96
CA PHE A 197 11.22 -4.23 -0.47
C PHE A 197 9.78 -4.38 -0.97
N VAL A 198 8.92 -5.11 -0.24
CA VAL A 198 7.53 -5.32 -0.64
C VAL A 198 6.75 -4.01 -0.51
N LYS A 199 6.09 -3.60 -1.56
CA LYS A 199 5.14 -2.49 -1.59
C LYS A 199 3.73 -3.02 -1.57
N GLY A 200 2.78 -2.24 -1.10
CA GLY A 200 1.39 -2.68 -1.15
C GLY A 200 0.48 -2.00 -0.15
N ILE A 201 -0.69 -2.60 -0.05
CA ILE A 201 -1.82 -2.08 0.73
C ILE A 201 -2.37 -3.20 1.60
N VAL A 202 -2.73 -2.85 2.82
CA VAL A 202 -3.52 -3.68 3.74
C VAL A 202 -4.74 -2.88 4.17
N ASP A 203 -5.94 -3.44 4.01
CA ASP A 203 -7.20 -2.83 4.44
C ASP A 203 -7.91 -3.80 5.40
N SER A 204 -8.04 -3.40 6.65
CA SER A 204 -8.71 -4.19 7.68
C SER A 204 -9.94 -3.46 8.22
N GLN A 205 -11.01 -4.23 8.44
CA GLN A 205 -12.23 -3.74 9.09
C GLN A 205 -12.15 -3.82 10.61
N ASP A 206 -11.21 -4.59 11.14
CA ASP A 206 -11.03 -4.81 12.58
C ASP A 206 -10.20 -3.69 13.24
N LEU A 207 -9.57 -2.83 12.44
CA LEU A 207 -8.81 -1.69 12.94
C LEU A 207 -9.71 -0.47 13.13
N SER A 208 -9.53 0.20 14.27
CA SER A 208 -10.24 1.45 14.56
C SER A 208 -9.67 2.62 13.76
N LEU A 209 -10.53 3.47 13.23
CA LEU A 209 -10.13 4.73 12.56
C LEU A 209 -9.46 5.74 13.50
N ASN A 210 -9.74 5.65 14.80
CA ASN A 210 -9.20 6.56 15.81
C ASN A 210 -7.92 6.03 16.48
N ILE A 211 -7.27 5.04 15.88
CA ILE A 211 -6.08 4.43 16.45
C ILE A 211 -4.86 5.35 16.24
N SER A 212 -4.18 5.71 17.31
CA SER A 212 -2.91 6.42 17.20
C SER A 212 -1.78 5.46 16.79
N ARG A 213 -0.70 5.99 16.22
CA ARG A 213 0.49 5.20 15.81
C ARG A 213 1.05 4.36 16.96
N GLU A 214 1.05 4.90 18.18
CA GLU A 214 1.55 4.22 19.39
C GLU A 214 0.61 3.09 19.83
N MET A 215 -0.69 3.22 19.60
CA MET A 215 -1.67 2.17 19.88
C MET A 215 -1.60 1.05 18.84
N LEU A 216 -1.31 1.37 17.58
CA LEU A 216 -1.13 0.37 16.52
C LEU A 216 -0.01 -0.62 16.84
N GLN A 217 1.12 -0.15 17.36
CA GLN A 217 2.27 -1.01 17.72
C GLN A 217 1.94 -2.05 18.79
N LYS A 218 0.93 -1.82 19.62
CA LYS A 218 0.46 -2.73 20.66
C LYS A 218 -0.75 -3.56 20.21
N ASP A 219 -1.27 -3.34 19.02
CA ASP A 219 -2.46 -4.00 18.53
C ASP A 219 -2.17 -5.46 18.15
N ASN A 220 -2.93 -6.38 18.76
CA ASN A 220 -2.81 -7.80 18.47
C ASN A 220 -3.26 -8.15 17.05
N GLN A 221 -4.20 -7.42 16.46
CA GLN A 221 -4.65 -7.62 15.07
C GLN A 221 -3.53 -7.31 14.10
N LEU A 222 -2.79 -6.23 14.34
CA LEU A 222 -1.65 -5.87 13.49
C LEU A 222 -0.57 -6.97 13.49
N LYS A 223 -0.28 -7.57 14.65
CA LYS A 223 0.66 -8.70 14.78
C LYS A 223 0.18 -9.95 14.04
N LEU A 224 -1.12 -10.25 14.11
CA LEU A 224 -1.70 -11.38 13.37
C LEU A 224 -1.59 -11.16 11.86
N ILE A 225 -1.88 -9.95 11.40
CA ILE A 225 -1.73 -9.57 9.98
C ILE A 225 -0.26 -9.68 9.56
N HIS A 226 0.67 -9.12 10.33
CA HIS A 226 2.12 -9.22 10.08
C HIS A 226 2.55 -10.68 9.86
N ASN A 227 2.24 -11.58 10.79
CA ASN A 227 2.63 -12.99 10.72
C ASN A 227 1.99 -13.72 9.52
N ALA A 228 0.77 -13.34 9.15
CA ALA A 228 0.09 -13.92 8.00
C ALA A 228 0.71 -13.42 6.68
N LEU A 229 1.05 -12.14 6.58
CA LEU A 229 1.71 -11.54 5.41
C LEU A 229 3.12 -12.10 5.22
N GLU A 230 3.90 -12.23 6.30
CA GLU A 230 5.23 -12.83 6.27
C GLU A 230 5.20 -14.23 5.63
N LYS A 231 4.32 -15.10 6.12
CA LYS A 231 4.13 -16.45 5.58
C LYS A 231 3.67 -16.42 4.11
N LYS A 232 2.74 -15.52 3.79
CA LYS A 232 2.22 -15.39 2.43
C LYS A 232 3.31 -14.95 1.45
N ILE A 233 4.10 -13.93 1.79
CA ILE A 233 5.21 -13.45 0.97
C ILE A 233 6.25 -14.56 0.78
N LYS A 234 6.66 -15.24 1.86
CA LYS A 234 7.59 -16.37 1.80
C LYS A 234 7.10 -17.45 0.84
N ASN A 235 5.84 -17.84 0.93
CA ASN A 235 5.28 -18.88 0.08
C ASN A 235 5.20 -18.47 -1.40
N GLU A 236 4.89 -17.19 -1.68
CA GLU A 236 4.85 -16.67 -3.04
C GLU A 236 6.24 -16.58 -3.68
N LEU A 237 7.25 -16.19 -2.90
CA LEU A 237 8.65 -16.20 -3.35
C LEU A 237 9.15 -17.63 -3.57
N HIS A 238 8.78 -18.58 -2.71
CA HIS A 238 9.10 -19.97 -2.88
C HIS A 238 8.41 -20.58 -4.12
N ALA A 239 7.15 -20.21 -4.36
CA ALA A 239 6.43 -20.62 -5.57
C ALA A 239 7.08 -20.05 -6.84
N MET A 240 7.58 -18.81 -6.79
CA MET A 240 8.32 -18.21 -7.90
C MET A 240 9.65 -18.94 -8.15
N LEU A 241 10.40 -19.27 -7.08
CA LEU A 241 11.62 -20.06 -7.17
C LEU A 241 11.38 -21.44 -7.81
N ALA A 242 10.27 -22.09 -7.48
CA ALA A 242 9.94 -23.42 -7.97
C ALA A 242 9.39 -23.45 -9.41
N ASN A 243 8.60 -22.43 -9.80
CA ASN A 243 7.84 -22.45 -11.05
C ASN A 243 8.36 -21.46 -12.11
N ASP A 244 9.16 -20.47 -11.72
CA ASP A 244 9.72 -19.44 -12.60
C ASP A 244 11.13 -19.05 -12.12
N ARG A 245 12.05 -19.97 -12.33
CA ARG A 245 13.43 -19.87 -11.85
C ARG A 245 14.15 -18.63 -12.38
N GLU A 246 13.99 -18.29 -13.64
CA GLU A 246 14.66 -17.15 -14.25
C GLU A 246 14.20 -15.85 -13.58
N LYS A 247 12.91 -15.68 -13.42
CA LYS A 247 12.34 -14.51 -12.75
C LYS A 247 12.74 -14.44 -11.28
N TYR A 248 12.86 -15.57 -10.61
CA TYR A 248 13.37 -15.59 -9.23
C TYR A 248 14.86 -15.22 -9.16
N GLU A 249 15.69 -15.61 -10.12
CA GLU A 249 17.09 -15.23 -10.16
C GLU A 249 17.28 -13.75 -10.47
N GLU A 250 16.41 -13.13 -11.28
CA GLU A 250 16.36 -11.68 -11.45
C GLU A 250 16.00 -10.98 -10.14
N PHE A 251 14.94 -11.40 -9.47
CA PHE A 251 14.57 -10.94 -8.14
C PHE A 251 15.73 -11.10 -7.15
N TRP A 252 16.42 -12.24 -7.19
CA TRP A 252 17.54 -12.52 -6.28
C TRP A 252 18.73 -11.59 -6.47
N LYS A 253 19.02 -11.17 -7.69
CA LYS A 253 20.06 -10.16 -7.97
C LYS A 253 19.76 -8.84 -7.27
N GLU A 254 18.52 -8.47 -7.20
CA GLU A 254 18.08 -7.20 -6.61
C GLU A 254 17.97 -7.27 -5.07
N PHE A 255 17.34 -8.32 -4.55
CA PHE A 255 16.91 -8.39 -3.15
C PHE A 255 17.54 -9.54 -2.34
N GLY A 256 18.32 -10.40 -2.97
CA GLY A 256 18.92 -11.56 -2.31
C GLY A 256 19.81 -11.22 -1.11
N ARG A 257 20.47 -10.06 -1.16
CA ARG A 257 21.25 -9.53 -0.01
C ARG A 257 20.35 -9.28 1.21
N GLN A 258 19.15 -8.74 0.97
CA GLN A 258 18.20 -8.44 2.03
C GLN A 258 17.66 -9.72 2.67
N ILE A 259 17.33 -10.73 1.86
CA ILE A 259 16.90 -12.05 2.34
C ILE A 259 18.03 -12.74 3.14
N LYS A 260 19.27 -12.71 2.65
CA LYS A 260 20.45 -13.24 3.38
C LYS A 260 20.63 -12.53 4.72
N PHE A 261 20.50 -11.21 4.73
CA PHE A 261 20.58 -10.43 5.97
C PHE A 261 19.52 -10.88 6.99
N GLY A 262 18.26 -11.08 6.55
CA GLY A 262 17.18 -11.60 7.39
C GLY A 262 17.48 -12.98 7.99
N ALA A 263 18.11 -13.88 7.21
CA ALA A 263 18.48 -15.20 7.70
C ALA A 263 19.63 -15.17 8.73
N TYR A 264 20.47 -14.14 8.69
CA TYR A 264 21.62 -13.96 9.59
C TYR A 264 21.30 -13.10 10.82
N SER A 265 20.46 -12.06 10.65
CA SER A 265 20.08 -11.15 11.73
C SER A 265 19.38 -11.91 12.86
N ASP A 266 19.24 -11.28 14.00
CA ASP A 266 18.55 -11.83 15.18
C ASP A 266 19.08 -13.21 15.63
N TYR A 267 20.40 -13.37 15.52
CA TYR A 267 21.07 -14.63 15.87
C TYR A 267 20.52 -15.86 15.10
N GLY A 268 19.98 -15.63 13.88
CA GLY A 268 19.50 -16.68 13.01
C GLY A 268 18.08 -17.19 13.36
N MET A 269 17.30 -16.45 14.12
CA MET A 269 15.94 -16.85 14.47
C MET A 269 15.04 -17.07 13.23
N HIS A 270 15.28 -16.35 12.15
CA HIS A 270 14.54 -16.48 10.88
C HIS A 270 15.25 -17.36 9.85
N ALA A 271 16.39 -17.97 10.20
CA ALA A 271 17.15 -18.80 9.27
C ALA A 271 16.33 -19.97 8.71
N GLU A 272 15.57 -20.65 9.57
CA GLU A 272 14.68 -21.75 9.16
C GLU A 272 13.57 -21.30 8.20
N LEU A 273 13.01 -20.13 8.44
CA LEU A 273 11.95 -19.57 7.60
C LEU A 273 12.48 -19.23 6.19
N LEU A 274 13.70 -18.68 6.11
CA LEU A 274 14.25 -18.08 4.90
C LEU A 274 15.20 -19.00 4.12
N ARG A 275 15.72 -20.08 4.73
CA ARG A 275 16.75 -20.94 4.12
C ARG A 275 16.38 -21.47 2.72
N ASP A 276 15.10 -21.80 2.53
CA ASP A 276 14.62 -22.38 1.28
C ASP A 276 14.50 -21.35 0.15
N LEU A 277 14.64 -20.05 0.47
CA LEU A 277 14.68 -18.94 -0.48
C LEU A 277 16.11 -18.57 -0.90
N LEU A 278 17.14 -19.08 -0.19
CA LEU A 278 18.52 -18.65 -0.41
C LEU A 278 19.10 -19.30 -1.66
N LEU A 279 19.76 -18.46 -2.48
CA LEU A 279 20.57 -18.92 -3.61
C LEU A 279 22.05 -18.64 -3.38
N PHE A 280 22.89 -19.57 -3.83
CA PHE A 280 24.33 -19.50 -3.79
C PHE A 280 24.90 -19.91 -5.14
N TRP A 281 26.02 -19.30 -5.52
CA TRP A 281 26.71 -19.68 -6.74
C TRP A 281 27.41 -21.04 -6.55
N SER A 282 27.13 -21.99 -7.41
CA SER A 282 27.82 -23.27 -7.43
C SER A 282 28.97 -23.25 -8.45
N ALA A 283 30.20 -23.35 -8.00
CA ALA A 283 31.36 -23.45 -8.89
C ALA A 283 31.32 -24.69 -9.78
N LYS A 284 30.75 -25.80 -9.28
CA LYS A 284 30.59 -27.04 -10.04
C LYS A 284 29.50 -26.92 -11.12
N GLU A 285 28.36 -26.35 -10.77
CA GLU A 285 27.20 -26.24 -11.68
C GLU A 285 27.26 -24.97 -12.56
N GLN A 286 28.15 -24.03 -12.25
CA GLN A 286 28.31 -22.74 -12.92
C GLN A 286 26.97 -21.93 -12.98
N LYS A 287 26.18 -22.03 -11.90
CA LYS A 287 24.90 -21.34 -11.76
C LYS A 287 24.50 -21.15 -10.31
N MET A 288 23.45 -20.38 -10.11
CA MET A 288 22.82 -20.23 -8.78
C MET A 288 22.09 -21.53 -8.42
N VAL A 289 22.26 -21.99 -7.17
CA VAL A 289 21.60 -23.18 -6.62
C VAL A 289 21.06 -22.89 -5.22
N THR A 290 20.02 -23.59 -4.81
CA THR A 290 19.56 -23.63 -3.43
C THR A 290 20.47 -24.57 -2.60
N LEU A 291 20.38 -24.46 -1.28
CA LEU A 291 21.08 -25.42 -0.39
C LEU A 291 20.59 -26.85 -0.62
N GLN A 292 19.29 -27.04 -0.87
CA GLN A 292 18.74 -28.37 -1.15
C GLN A 292 19.25 -28.94 -2.47
N GLU A 293 19.27 -28.15 -3.55
CA GLU A 293 19.84 -28.56 -4.84
C GLU A 293 21.32 -28.95 -4.73
N TYR A 294 22.08 -28.26 -3.85
CA TYR A 294 23.45 -28.64 -3.56
C TYR A 294 23.54 -29.98 -2.85
N VAL A 295 22.74 -30.18 -1.79
CA VAL A 295 22.73 -31.42 -0.99
C VAL A 295 22.30 -32.62 -1.83
N ASP A 296 21.30 -32.46 -2.68
CA ASP A 296 20.79 -33.54 -3.57
C ASP A 296 21.85 -34.04 -4.57
N LYS A 297 22.87 -33.21 -4.86
CA LYS A 297 23.98 -33.53 -5.79
C LYS A 297 25.30 -33.83 -5.10
N MET A 298 25.30 -33.87 -3.78
CA MET A 298 26.50 -34.23 -3.01
C MET A 298 26.86 -35.68 -3.21
N PRO A 299 28.14 -36.04 -3.35
CA PRO A 299 28.60 -37.42 -3.26
C PRO A 299 28.19 -38.04 -1.91
N SER A 300 27.87 -39.32 -1.90
CA SER A 300 27.41 -40.03 -0.68
C SER A 300 28.39 -39.96 0.49
N GLU A 301 29.68 -39.77 0.19
CA GLU A 301 30.76 -39.70 1.16
C GLU A 301 30.95 -38.28 1.72
N GLN A 302 30.38 -37.26 1.07
CA GLN A 302 30.48 -35.89 1.48
C GLN A 302 29.48 -35.59 2.61
N LYS A 303 29.99 -35.12 3.75
CA LYS A 303 29.21 -34.87 4.96
C LYS A 303 28.85 -33.41 5.17
N TYR A 304 29.53 -32.49 4.52
CA TYR A 304 29.43 -31.06 4.77
C TYR A 304 29.24 -30.28 3.47
N ILE A 305 28.58 -29.15 3.56
CA ILE A 305 28.52 -28.14 2.50
C ILE A 305 29.82 -27.33 2.59
N TYR A 306 30.58 -27.32 1.51
CA TYR A 306 31.78 -26.49 1.40
C TYR A 306 31.45 -25.16 0.76
N PHE A 307 31.94 -24.09 1.33
CA PHE A 307 31.72 -22.74 0.79
C PHE A 307 32.99 -21.90 0.88
N ALA A 308 33.10 -20.93 -0.04
CA ALA A 308 34.06 -19.85 0.00
C ALA A 308 33.32 -18.51 -0.04
N ALA A 309 33.84 -17.54 0.70
CA ALA A 309 33.30 -16.18 0.68
C ALA A 309 34.26 -15.27 -0.11
N GLY A 310 33.71 -14.37 -0.92
CA GLY A 310 34.46 -13.40 -1.69
C GLY A 310 33.55 -12.33 -2.26
N ASP A 311 34.12 -11.20 -2.66
CA ASP A 311 33.39 -10.07 -3.23
C ASP A 311 32.84 -10.35 -4.63
N SER A 312 33.42 -11.34 -5.32
CA SER A 312 32.92 -11.83 -6.61
C SER A 312 33.18 -13.33 -6.73
N THR A 313 32.52 -14.00 -7.70
CA THR A 313 32.74 -15.42 -8.01
C THR A 313 34.20 -15.69 -8.41
N ASP A 314 34.79 -14.81 -9.20
CA ASP A 314 36.16 -14.94 -9.68
C ASP A 314 37.18 -14.82 -8.53
N LEU A 315 36.99 -13.86 -7.63
CA LEU A 315 37.87 -13.69 -6.46
C LEU A 315 37.74 -14.84 -5.46
N SER A 316 36.55 -15.45 -5.32
CA SER A 316 36.32 -16.62 -4.46
C SER A 316 37.08 -17.86 -4.98
N LEU A 317 37.19 -18.02 -6.29
CA LEU A 317 37.80 -19.19 -6.94
C LEU A 317 39.35 -19.11 -6.99
N ILE A 318 39.96 -17.95 -6.87
CA ILE A 318 41.43 -17.78 -6.88
C ILE A 318 42.07 -18.43 -5.66
N HIS A 319 41.33 -18.58 -4.56
CA HIS A 319 41.87 -19.12 -3.29
C HIS A 319 41.47 -20.58 -3.02
N ILE A 320 40.81 -21.24 -3.97
CA ILE A 320 40.51 -22.66 -3.95
C ILE A 320 41.52 -23.39 -4.87
#